data_f80c4ac357d79be287fa50315403bf52
#
_entry.id   f80c4ac357d79be287fa50315403bf52
#
_cell.length_a   1.000
_cell.length_b   1.000
_cell.length_c   1.000
_cell.angle_alpha   90.00
_cell.angle_beta   90.00
_cell.angle_gamma   90.00
#
_symmetry.space_group_name_H-M   'P 1'
#
loop_
_entity.id
_entity.type
_entity.pdbx_description
1 polymer ?
#
loop_
_entity_poly.entity_id
_entity_poly.type
_entity_poly.pdbx_seq_one_letter_code
_entity_poly.pdbx_strand_id
1 'polypeptide(L)'
;TAYRMLGAEVNPKLCAGDELLQRVAQKINREDEFHATKVSIFFAREGQTPGQTVADPYFDGEGPDRAPCLHCGSCMTGCRHNAKNSLDKNYLYLAQKRGAQIIAETFVHDVKPLGENGADGYEIHVRDSRDWSWSRALFRPKTHVINTRGVVFSAGALGTSKLLLTLKDKQSMPALSERVGKDIRSNNECLITIATEKTDTDYSQGIAIGSVLHTDEHSHLEPVRYGAGSGAWRVAHAPMAYGANVWVRLGKVVRQWLSHPKKYLQIAFAKDWAKQSQVMLFMQH
;
A
#
# COMPACT_ATOMS: atom_id res chain seq x y z
N THR A 1 -20.17 -7.58 -2.83
CA THR A 1 -19.35 -8.70 -3.37
C THR A 1 -17.86 -8.54 -3.00
N ALA A 2 -17.23 -7.37 -3.21
CA ALA A 2 -15.78 -7.19 -2.95
C ALA A 2 -15.39 -7.51 -1.49
N TYR A 3 -16.08 -6.99 -0.50
CA TYR A 3 -15.79 -7.26 0.92
C TYR A 3 -15.82 -8.76 1.26
N ARG A 4 -16.78 -9.52 0.68
CA ARG A 4 -16.86 -10.97 0.87
C ARG A 4 -15.65 -11.67 0.26
N MET A 5 -15.30 -11.33 -0.99
CA MET A 5 -14.15 -11.94 -1.69
C MET A 5 -12.81 -11.62 -1.03
N LEU A 6 -12.68 -10.46 -0.43
CA LEU A 6 -11.49 -10.05 0.31
C LEU A 6 -11.51 -10.49 1.78
N GLY A 7 -12.57 -11.18 2.23
CA GLY A 7 -12.72 -11.58 3.63
C GLY A 7 -12.56 -10.40 4.58
N ALA A 8 -13.19 -9.26 4.23
CA ALA A 8 -13.02 -8.03 5.00
C ALA A 8 -13.91 -8.04 6.24
N GLU A 9 -13.31 -7.85 7.40
CA GLU A 9 -13.98 -7.83 8.70
C GLU A 9 -13.47 -6.67 9.57
N VAL A 10 -14.25 -6.25 10.55
CA VAL A 10 -13.88 -5.16 11.45
C VAL A 10 -12.71 -5.61 12.33
N ASN A 11 -11.71 -4.75 12.50
CA ASN A 11 -10.58 -5.01 13.39
C ASN A 11 -11.07 -5.27 14.83
N PRO A 12 -10.88 -6.48 15.38
CA PRO A 12 -11.40 -6.85 16.69
C PRO A 12 -10.56 -6.32 17.86
N LYS A 13 -9.37 -5.76 17.57
CA LYS A 13 -8.42 -5.38 18.62
C LYS A 13 -7.79 -4.03 18.33
N LEU A 14 -8.11 -3.04 19.14
CA LEU A 14 -7.39 -1.78 19.19
C LEU A 14 -6.09 -1.95 19.96
N CYS A 15 -5.03 -1.28 19.51
CA CYS A 15 -3.71 -1.28 20.12
C CYS A 15 -3.28 0.17 20.44
N ALA A 16 -2.15 0.36 21.07
CA ALA A 16 -1.70 1.64 21.63
C ALA A 16 -1.86 2.85 20.68
N GLY A 17 -1.56 2.68 19.39
CA GLY A 17 -1.74 3.76 18.41
C GLY A 17 -3.20 4.08 18.11
N ASP A 18 -4.10 3.07 18.14
CA ASP A 18 -5.54 3.26 17.96
C ASP A 18 -6.14 3.95 19.18
N GLU A 19 -5.74 3.53 20.37
CA GLU A 19 -6.15 4.16 21.64
C GLU A 19 -5.67 5.62 21.74
N LEU A 20 -4.47 5.90 21.19
CA LEU A 20 -3.99 7.28 21.10
C LEU A 20 -4.91 8.12 20.19
N LEU A 21 -5.31 7.60 19.02
CA LEU A 21 -6.21 8.29 18.12
C LEU A 21 -7.61 8.46 18.74
N GLN A 22 -8.09 7.46 19.47
CA GLN A 22 -9.37 7.56 20.22
C GLN A 22 -9.33 8.68 21.26
N ARG A 23 -8.24 8.82 22.02
CA ARG A 23 -8.06 9.95 22.95
C ARG A 23 -7.99 11.31 22.22
N VAL A 24 -7.47 11.34 21.00
CA VAL A 24 -7.52 12.56 20.15
C VAL A 24 -8.95 12.87 19.78
N ALA A 25 -9.72 11.89 19.35
CA ALA A 25 -11.15 12.04 19.02
C ALA A 25 -11.93 12.67 20.18
N GLN A 26 -11.73 12.15 21.41
CA GLN A 26 -12.34 12.69 22.64
C GLN A 26 -11.96 14.16 22.87
N LYS A 27 -10.68 14.51 22.72
CA LYS A 27 -10.21 15.89 22.94
C LYS A 27 -10.76 16.90 21.94
N ILE A 28 -11.17 16.47 20.77
CA ILE A 28 -11.75 17.34 19.72
C ILE A 28 -13.27 17.19 19.63
N ASN A 29 -13.91 16.45 20.59
CA ASN A 29 -15.35 16.17 20.66
C ASN A 29 -15.89 15.50 19.37
N ARG A 30 -15.19 14.46 18.94
CA ARG A 30 -15.54 13.65 17.74
C ARG A 30 -15.43 12.15 18.02
N GLU A 31 -15.83 11.69 19.20
CA GLU A 31 -15.79 10.28 19.60
C GLU A 31 -16.63 9.40 18.67
N ASP A 32 -17.79 9.91 18.25
CA ASP A 32 -18.73 9.21 17.37
C ASP A 32 -18.18 8.99 15.96
N GLU A 33 -17.14 9.74 15.59
CA GLU A 33 -16.48 9.67 14.30
C GLU A 33 -15.23 8.75 14.32
N PHE A 34 -14.94 8.17 15.47
CA PHE A 34 -13.85 7.20 15.61
C PHE A 34 -14.38 5.78 15.46
N HIS A 35 -13.79 5.01 14.55
CA HIS A 35 -14.21 3.64 14.27
C HIS A 35 -12.99 2.71 14.10
N ALA A 36 -13.17 1.44 14.51
CA ALA A 36 -12.26 0.36 14.09
C ALA A 36 -12.41 0.13 12.56
N THR A 37 -11.30 0.01 11.85
CA THR A 37 -11.32 -0.17 10.39
C THR A 37 -11.81 -1.55 9.99
N LYS A 38 -12.50 -1.61 8.83
CA LYS A 38 -12.83 -2.85 8.16
C LYS A 38 -11.69 -3.23 7.21
N VAL A 39 -11.05 -4.36 7.45
CA VAL A 39 -9.78 -4.74 6.81
C VAL A 39 -9.79 -6.16 6.26
N SER A 40 -9.03 -6.39 5.21
CA SER A 40 -8.87 -7.70 4.58
C SER A 40 -7.78 -8.53 5.30
N ILE A 41 -8.05 -8.88 6.54
CA ILE A 41 -7.16 -9.68 7.40
C ILE A 41 -7.99 -10.77 8.06
N PHE A 42 -7.45 -11.98 8.10
CA PHE A 42 -8.05 -13.11 8.81
C PHE A 42 -7.70 -13.02 10.30
N PHE A 43 -8.70 -12.84 11.15
CA PHE A 43 -8.55 -12.87 12.61
C PHE A 43 -8.98 -14.23 13.18
N ALA A 44 -8.42 -14.58 14.35
CA ALA A 44 -8.75 -15.82 15.03
C ALA A 44 -10.21 -15.82 15.45
N ARG A 45 -10.90 -16.91 15.15
CA ARG A 45 -12.25 -17.21 15.62
C ARG A 45 -12.16 -18.03 16.90
N GLU A 46 -13.30 -18.26 17.55
CA GLU A 46 -13.36 -19.10 18.75
C GLU A 46 -12.72 -20.47 18.49
N GLY A 47 -11.87 -20.93 19.41
CA GLY A 47 -11.11 -22.17 19.29
C GLY A 47 -9.89 -22.14 18.35
N GLN A 48 -9.60 -21.02 17.69
CA GLN A 48 -8.44 -20.90 16.80
C GLN A 48 -7.27 -20.20 17.50
N THR A 49 -6.07 -20.69 17.24
CA THR A 49 -4.83 -20.10 17.77
C THR A 49 -4.22 -19.16 16.71
N PRO A 50 -3.94 -17.87 17.05
CA PRO A 50 -3.23 -16.97 16.14
C PRO A 50 -1.92 -17.58 15.62
N GLY A 51 -1.70 -17.46 14.30
CA GLY A 51 -0.51 -18.01 13.63
C GLY A 51 -0.57 -19.51 13.31
N GLN A 52 -1.53 -20.25 13.79
CA GLN A 52 -1.71 -21.67 13.45
C GLN A 52 -2.44 -21.80 12.11
N THR A 53 -1.88 -22.59 11.20
CA THR A 53 -2.51 -22.83 9.88
C THR A 53 -3.81 -23.60 10.02
N VAL A 54 -4.84 -23.12 9.34
CA VAL A 54 -6.15 -23.74 9.20
C VAL A 54 -6.52 -23.83 7.72
N ALA A 55 -7.42 -24.74 7.37
CA ALA A 55 -7.98 -24.82 6.01
C ALA A 55 -8.70 -23.52 5.65
N ASP A 56 -8.92 -23.32 4.34
CA ASP A 56 -9.57 -22.11 3.80
C ASP A 56 -10.80 -21.69 4.61
N PRO A 57 -10.82 -20.47 5.17
CA PRO A 57 -11.95 -19.98 5.97
C PRO A 57 -13.00 -19.18 5.17
N TYR A 58 -12.84 -19.02 3.84
CA TYR A 58 -13.59 -18.05 3.04
C TYR A 58 -14.34 -18.63 1.83
N PHE A 59 -13.86 -19.73 1.23
CA PHE A 59 -14.32 -20.22 -0.07
C PHE A 59 -14.70 -21.70 -0.04
N ASP A 60 -15.25 -22.17 1.06
CA ASP A 60 -15.76 -23.54 1.25
C ASP A 60 -14.70 -24.62 0.92
N GLY A 61 -13.42 -24.35 1.23
CA GLY A 61 -12.28 -25.21 0.98
C GLY A 61 -11.68 -25.07 -0.43
N GLU A 62 -12.21 -24.21 -1.28
CA GLU A 62 -11.62 -23.95 -2.60
C GLU A 62 -10.39 -23.01 -2.52
N GLY A 63 -10.31 -22.19 -1.48
CA GLY A 63 -9.22 -21.25 -1.26
C GLY A 63 -7.97 -21.90 -0.66
N PRO A 64 -6.89 -21.12 -0.48
CA PRO A 64 -5.66 -21.62 0.17
C PRO A 64 -5.82 -21.66 1.69
N ASP A 65 -5.01 -22.51 2.33
CA ASP A 65 -4.85 -22.50 3.77
C ASP A 65 -4.44 -21.11 4.28
N ARG A 66 -4.89 -20.75 5.48
CA ARG A 66 -4.65 -19.44 6.09
C ARG A 66 -4.17 -19.61 7.54
N ALA A 67 -3.67 -18.52 8.11
CA ALA A 67 -3.39 -18.50 9.55
C ALA A 67 -3.91 -17.19 10.15
N PRO A 68 -4.58 -17.20 11.31
CA PRO A 68 -5.10 -16.00 11.94
C PRO A 68 -3.98 -15.03 12.35
N CYS A 69 -4.30 -13.74 12.34
CA CYS A 69 -3.38 -12.63 12.55
C CYS A 69 -2.73 -12.65 13.94
N LEU A 70 -1.41 -12.42 13.99
CA LEU A 70 -0.62 -12.26 15.21
C LEU A 70 -0.54 -10.82 15.73
N HIS A 71 -1.16 -9.87 15.07
CA HIS A 71 -1.07 -8.43 15.38
C HIS A 71 0.37 -7.88 15.44
N CYS A 72 1.24 -8.36 14.55
CA CYS A 72 2.67 -8.02 14.53
C CYS A 72 3.03 -6.69 13.84
N GLY A 73 2.05 -5.93 13.36
CA GLY A 73 2.26 -4.64 12.71
C GLY A 73 2.91 -4.66 11.32
N SER A 74 3.26 -5.83 10.76
CA SER A 74 4.07 -5.93 9.54
C SER A 74 3.26 -5.94 8.22
N CYS A 75 1.99 -5.58 8.24
CA CYS A 75 1.13 -5.65 7.05
C CYS A 75 1.61 -4.78 5.88
N MET A 76 2.28 -3.65 6.15
CA MET A 76 2.80 -2.73 5.14
C MET A 76 4.04 -3.28 4.43
N THR A 77 4.84 -4.10 5.12
CA THR A 77 6.07 -4.70 4.59
C THR A 77 5.87 -6.12 4.03
N GLY A 78 4.64 -6.61 4.06
CA GLY A 78 4.25 -7.95 3.64
C GLY A 78 3.92 -8.87 4.82
N CYS A 79 2.80 -9.59 4.72
CA CYS A 79 2.37 -10.52 5.75
C CYS A 79 3.06 -11.88 5.59
N ARG A 80 4.06 -12.16 6.44
CA ARG A 80 4.75 -13.47 6.48
C ARG A 80 3.98 -14.56 7.21
N HIS A 81 2.87 -14.19 7.86
CA HIS A 81 2.06 -15.10 8.70
C HIS A 81 0.77 -15.58 8.01
N ASN A 82 0.64 -15.34 6.70
CA ASN A 82 -0.49 -15.79 5.88
C ASN A 82 -1.88 -15.32 6.36
N ALA A 83 -1.94 -14.20 7.10
CA ALA A 83 -3.19 -13.63 7.62
C ALA A 83 -3.81 -12.57 6.70
N LYS A 84 -3.00 -11.80 5.96
CA LYS A 84 -3.49 -10.74 5.05
C LYS A 84 -4.13 -11.37 3.81
N ASN A 85 -5.35 -10.94 3.47
CA ASN A 85 -6.09 -11.41 2.30
C ASN A 85 -5.69 -10.63 1.03
N SER A 86 -4.41 -10.69 0.65
CA SER A 86 -3.94 -10.18 -0.63
C SER A 86 -4.52 -10.98 -1.80
N LEU A 87 -4.51 -10.43 -3.01
CA LEU A 87 -5.21 -11.00 -4.17
C LEU A 87 -4.75 -12.41 -4.54
N ASP A 88 -3.52 -12.79 -4.21
CA ASP A 88 -2.99 -14.14 -4.36
C ASP A 88 -3.65 -15.19 -3.44
N LYS A 89 -4.45 -14.74 -2.47
CA LYS A 89 -5.22 -15.59 -1.54
C LYS A 89 -6.71 -15.71 -1.92
N ASN A 90 -7.16 -14.97 -2.90
CA ASN A 90 -8.56 -14.92 -3.31
C ASN A 90 -8.71 -14.84 -4.83
N TYR A 91 -8.92 -13.66 -5.42
CA TYR A 91 -9.22 -13.52 -6.85
C TYR A 91 -8.21 -14.20 -7.76
N LEU A 92 -6.91 -13.99 -7.56
CA LEU A 92 -5.88 -14.60 -8.41
C LEU A 92 -5.77 -16.11 -8.18
N TYR A 93 -5.84 -16.55 -6.94
CA TYR A 93 -5.82 -17.97 -6.60
C TYR A 93 -6.97 -18.73 -7.28
N LEU A 94 -8.20 -18.22 -7.11
CA LEU A 94 -9.38 -18.83 -7.72
C LEU A 94 -9.38 -18.74 -9.26
N ALA A 95 -8.84 -17.64 -9.82
CA ALA A 95 -8.68 -17.52 -11.26
C ALA A 95 -7.71 -18.57 -11.82
N GLN A 96 -6.57 -18.79 -11.16
CA GLN A 96 -5.61 -19.84 -11.55
C GLN A 96 -6.25 -21.23 -11.48
N LYS A 97 -7.03 -21.54 -10.45
CA LYS A 97 -7.80 -22.78 -10.36
C LYS A 97 -8.77 -22.98 -11.53
N ARG A 98 -9.22 -21.88 -12.14
CA ARG A 98 -10.12 -21.87 -13.31
C ARG A 98 -9.39 -21.72 -14.64
N GLY A 99 -8.07 -21.94 -14.66
CA GLY A 99 -7.26 -21.96 -15.87
C GLY A 99 -6.61 -20.65 -16.29
N ALA A 100 -6.73 -19.57 -15.49
CA ALA A 100 -5.98 -18.35 -15.75
C ALA A 100 -4.49 -18.58 -15.55
N GLN A 101 -3.66 -18.11 -16.49
CA GLN A 101 -2.22 -18.18 -16.42
C GLN A 101 -1.64 -16.86 -15.94
N ILE A 102 -0.76 -16.92 -14.93
CA ILE A 102 0.00 -15.77 -14.47
C ILE A 102 1.41 -15.87 -15.05
N ILE A 103 1.75 -14.93 -15.94
CA ILE A 103 3.09 -14.83 -16.52
C ILE A 103 3.89 -13.86 -15.66
N ALA A 104 4.58 -14.38 -14.66
CA ALA A 104 5.40 -13.59 -13.75
C ALA A 104 6.60 -12.96 -14.45
N GLU A 105 7.19 -11.93 -13.81
CA GLU A 105 8.41 -11.24 -14.27
C GLU A 105 8.34 -10.74 -15.72
N THR A 106 7.13 -10.44 -16.18
CA THR A 106 6.87 -10.01 -17.56
C THR A 106 6.40 -8.57 -17.58
N PHE A 107 7.15 -7.72 -18.26
CA PHE A 107 6.86 -6.30 -18.40
C PHE A 107 6.24 -6.01 -19.76
N VAL A 108 5.01 -5.51 -19.76
CA VAL A 108 4.34 -4.99 -20.96
C VAL A 108 4.87 -3.60 -21.29
N HIS A 109 5.41 -3.42 -22.50
CA HIS A 109 6.00 -2.13 -22.90
C HIS A 109 5.34 -1.52 -24.13
N ASP A 110 4.51 -2.28 -24.84
CA ASP A 110 3.72 -1.81 -25.96
C ASP A 110 2.47 -2.67 -26.15
N VAL A 111 1.40 -2.08 -26.68
CA VAL A 111 0.15 -2.75 -27.06
C VAL A 111 -0.32 -2.13 -28.36
N LYS A 112 -0.61 -2.94 -29.36
CA LYS A 112 -1.06 -2.50 -30.68
C LYS A 112 -2.39 -3.14 -31.03
N PRO A 113 -3.41 -2.38 -31.42
CA PRO A 113 -4.63 -2.92 -31.97
C PRO A 113 -4.38 -3.51 -33.35
N LEU A 114 -5.04 -4.63 -33.66
CA LEU A 114 -5.07 -5.25 -34.98
C LEU A 114 -6.40 -4.93 -35.65
N GLY A 115 -6.36 -4.68 -36.94
CA GLY A 115 -7.53 -4.23 -37.69
C GLY A 115 -7.97 -2.82 -37.23
N GLU A 116 -9.17 -2.42 -37.61
CA GLU A 116 -9.72 -1.14 -37.22
C GLU A 116 -10.05 -1.12 -35.71
N ASN A 117 -9.33 -0.32 -34.95
CA ASN A 117 -9.52 -0.14 -33.50
C ASN A 117 -9.49 -1.44 -32.67
N GLY A 118 -8.79 -2.46 -33.12
CA GLY A 118 -8.68 -3.74 -32.41
C GLY A 118 -9.78 -4.75 -32.75
N ALA A 119 -10.49 -4.60 -33.88
CA ALA A 119 -11.51 -5.53 -34.33
C ALA A 119 -10.97 -6.97 -34.52
N ASP A 120 -9.70 -7.09 -34.91
CA ASP A 120 -9.03 -8.36 -35.11
C ASP A 120 -8.18 -8.79 -33.88
N GLY A 121 -8.29 -8.05 -32.76
CA GLY A 121 -7.55 -8.32 -31.51
C GLY A 121 -6.40 -7.36 -31.28
N TYR A 122 -5.41 -7.82 -30.49
CA TYR A 122 -4.29 -6.99 -30.06
C TYR A 122 -2.98 -7.78 -30.02
N GLU A 123 -1.90 -7.12 -30.35
CA GLU A 123 -0.54 -7.56 -30.05
C GLU A 123 -0.05 -6.91 -28.74
N ILE A 124 0.34 -7.73 -27.78
CA ILE A 124 0.94 -7.27 -26.52
C ILE A 124 2.44 -7.56 -26.58
N HIS A 125 3.25 -6.52 -26.62
CA HIS A 125 4.71 -6.63 -26.64
C HIS A 125 5.25 -6.65 -25.22
N VAL A 126 5.90 -7.74 -24.87
CA VAL A 126 6.41 -8.02 -23.53
C VAL A 126 7.90 -8.28 -23.54
N ARG A 127 8.54 -8.08 -22.40
CA ARG A 127 9.94 -8.43 -22.14
C ARG A 127 10.09 -8.95 -20.71
N ASP A 128 11.21 -9.62 -20.42
CA ASP A 128 11.57 -10.02 -19.08
C ASP A 128 11.80 -8.76 -18.21
N SER A 129 11.17 -8.67 -17.04
CA SER A 129 11.32 -7.55 -16.11
C SER A 129 12.68 -7.54 -15.41
N ARG A 130 13.39 -8.69 -15.36
CA ARG A 130 14.73 -8.84 -14.80
C ARG A 130 15.83 -8.29 -15.68
N ASP A 131 15.55 -7.98 -16.95
CA ASP A 131 16.50 -7.31 -17.84
C ASP A 131 16.81 -5.90 -17.31
N TRP A 132 17.85 -5.82 -16.49
CA TRP A 132 18.29 -4.58 -15.86
C TRP A 132 18.93 -3.61 -16.89
N SER A 133 18.90 -2.31 -16.56
CA SER A 133 19.37 -1.22 -17.45
C SER A 133 20.81 -1.33 -17.93
N TRP A 134 21.69 -2.01 -17.21
CA TRP A 134 23.06 -2.26 -17.61
C TRP A 134 23.17 -3.22 -18.79
N SER A 135 22.36 -4.27 -18.79
CA SER A 135 22.31 -5.22 -19.92
C SER A 135 21.72 -4.58 -21.17
N ARG A 136 20.84 -3.58 -21.02
CA ARG A 136 20.25 -2.82 -22.13
C ARG A 136 21.27 -1.99 -22.92
N ALA A 137 22.34 -1.54 -22.28
CA ALA A 137 23.41 -0.81 -22.96
C ALA A 137 24.26 -1.70 -23.86
N LEU A 138 24.33 -3.00 -23.53
CA LEU A 138 25.16 -3.99 -24.23
C LEU A 138 24.35 -5.01 -25.02
N PHE A 139 23.15 -5.36 -24.57
CA PHE A 139 22.30 -6.36 -25.20
C PHE A 139 20.86 -5.85 -25.33
N ARG A 140 20.24 -6.01 -26.49
CA ARG A 140 18.79 -5.73 -26.64
C ARG A 140 18.01 -6.75 -25.84
N PRO A 141 17.05 -6.32 -24.98
CA PRO A 141 16.19 -7.26 -24.24
C PRO A 141 15.42 -8.14 -25.21
N LYS A 142 15.29 -9.43 -24.87
CA LYS A 142 14.44 -10.35 -25.63
C LYS A 142 12.98 -9.90 -25.47
N THR A 143 12.35 -9.58 -26.57
CA THR A 143 10.93 -9.22 -26.63
C THR A 143 10.13 -10.37 -27.20
N HIS A 144 8.93 -10.57 -26.67
CA HIS A 144 7.96 -11.54 -27.17
C HIS A 144 6.65 -10.81 -27.49
N VAL A 145 5.84 -11.38 -28.37
CA VAL A 145 4.52 -10.88 -28.71
C VAL A 145 3.48 -11.89 -28.28
N ILE A 146 2.46 -11.43 -27.58
CA ILE A 146 1.28 -12.22 -27.20
C ILE A 146 0.09 -11.67 -27.99
N ASN A 147 -0.54 -12.51 -28.80
CA ASN A 147 -1.74 -12.16 -29.51
C ASN A 147 -2.98 -12.52 -28.68
N THR A 148 -3.95 -11.59 -28.61
CA THR A 148 -5.17 -11.77 -27.83
C THR A 148 -6.36 -11.06 -28.48
N ARG A 149 -7.57 -11.51 -28.18
CA ARG A 149 -8.81 -10.86 -28.65
C ARG A 149 -9.18 -9.60 -27.86
N GLY A 150 -8.71 -9.48 -26.62
CA GLY A 150 -9.04 -8.32 -25.77
C GLY A 150 -7.95 -8.06 -24.72
N VAL A 151 -7.85 -6.82 -24.27
CA VAL A 151 -6.87 -6.38 -23.26
C VAL A 151 -7.57 -5.61 -22.14
N VAL A 152 -7.21 -5.93 -20.89
CA VAL A 152 -7.61 -5.17 -19.71
C VAL A 152 -6.38 -4.57 -19.08
N PHE A 153 -6.32 -3.23 -19.02
CA PHE A 153 -5.23 -2.50 -18.36
C PHE A 153 -5.46 -2.40 -16.86
N SER A 154 -4.73 -3.17 -16.07
CA SER A 154 -4.87 -3.27 -14.61
C SER A 154 -3.55 -3.22 -13.86
N ALA A 155 -2.57 -2.44 -14.36
CA ALA A 155 -1.23 -2.34 -13.80
C ALA A 155 -1.11 -1.37 -12.61
N GLY A 156 -2.21 -1.10 -11.92
CA GLY A 156 -2.30 -0.09 -10.86
C GLY A 156 -2.27 1.35 -11.39
N ALA A 157 -2.52 2.32 -10.52
CA ALA A 157 -2.64 3.73 -10.92
C ALA A 157 -1.40 4.24 -11.68
N LEU A 158 -0.21 3.99 -11.14
CA LEU A 158 1.05 4.45 -11.77
C LEU A 158 1.40 3.63 -13.02
N GLY A 159 1.29 2.30 -12.96
CA GLY A 159 1.65 1.41 -14.06
C GLY A 159 0.75 1.59 -15.27
N THR A 160 -0.57 1.60 -15.07
CA THR A 160 -1.56 1.80 -16.12
C THR A 160 -1.42 3.19 -16.75
N SER A 161 -1.35 4.25 -15.94
CA SER A 161 -1.21 5.62 -16.46
C SER A 161 0.07 5.79 -17.27
N LYS A 162 1.20 5.26 -16.77
CA LYS A 162 2.47 5.32 -17.46
C LYS A 162 2.43 4.56 -18.79
N LEU A 163 1.83 3.37 -18.80
CA LEU A 163 1.71 2.58 -20.03
C LEU A 163 0.83 3.31 -21.05
N LEU A 164 -0.36 3.76 -20.69
CA LEU A 164 -1.27 4.48 -21.59
C LEU A 164 -0.64 5.74 -22.17
N LEU A 165 0.06 6.54 -21.35
CA LEU A 165 0.81 7.71 -21.82
C LEU A 165 1.92 7.32 -22.82
N THR A 166 2.62 6.23 -22.54
CA THR A 166 3.66 5.71 -23.46
C THR A 166 3.07 5.25 -24.79
N LEU A 167 1.91 4.55 -24.76
CA LEU A 167 1.22 4.10 -25.98
C LEU A 167 0.70 5.28 -26.81
N LYS A 168 0.22 6.33 -26.13
CA LYS A 168 -0.21 7.57 -26.77
C LYS A 168 0.97 8.30 -27.44
N ASP A 169 2.07 8.46 -26.74
CA ASP A 169 3.29 9.11 -27.24
C ASP A 169 3.89 8.38 -28.45
N LYS A 170 3.92 7.05 -28.40
CA LYS A 170 4.37 6.19 -29.52
C LYS A 170 3.39 6.07 -30.68
N GLN A 171 2.17 6.59 -30.55
CA GLN A 171 1.09 6.38 -31.49
C GLN A 171 0.76 4.87 -31.71
N SER A 172 1.06 4.02 -30.75
CA SER A 172 0.75 2.57 -30.82
C SER A 172 -0.75 2.31 -30.71
N MET A 173 -1.48 3.18 -30.00
CA MET A 173 -2.93 3.17 -29.86
C MET A 173 -3.51 4.54 -30.22
N PRO A 174 -3.67 4.88 -31.51
CA PRO A 174 -4.06 6.23 -31.94
C PRO A 174 -5.46 6.65 -31.50
N ALA A 175 -6.37 5.70 -31.24
CA ALA A 175 -7.72 5.95 -30.74
C ALA A 175 -7.80 6.29 -29.24
N LEU A 176 -6.66 6.33 -28.51
CA LEU A 176 -6.66 6.73 -27.10
C LEU A 176 -7.12 8.19 -26.96
N SER A 177 -8.03 8.38 -26.00
CA SER A 177 -8.57 9.71 -25.69
C SER A 177 -7.49 10.73 -25.36
N GLU A 178 -7.71 11.98 -25.79
CA GLU A 178 -6.91 13.14 -25.39
C GLU A 178 -6.93 13.42 -23.88
N ARG A 179 -7.88 12.82 -23.16
CA ARG A 179 -7.98 12.93 -21.69
C ARG A 179 -6.96 12.06 -20.94
N VAL A 180 -6.31 11.09 -21.61
CA VAL A 180 -5.28 10.27 -20.97
C VAL A 180 -4.15 11.14 -20.44
N GLY A 181 -3.91 11.05 -19.14
CA GLY A 181 -2.90 11.83 -18.42
C GLY A 181 -3.34 13.26 -18.03
N LYS A 182 -4.58 13.68 -18.33
CA LYS A 182 -5.13 14.96 -17.90
C LYS A 182 -6.00 14.80 -16.66
N ASP A 183 -5.95 15.79 -15.77
CA ASP A 183 -6.75 15.86 -14.54
C ASP A 183 -6.60 14.61 -13.65
N ILE A 184 -5.38 14.10 -13.53
CA ILE A 184 -5.06 12.98 -12.63
C ILE A 184 -5.30 13.43 -11.20
N ARG A 185 -6.09 12.65 -10.46
CA ARG A 185 -6.38 12.89 -9.06
C ARG A 185 -5.85 11.74 -8.22
N SER A 186 -5.38 12.06 -7.04
CA SER A 186 -5.00 11.12 -5.99
C SER A 186 -5.92 11.31 -4.77
N ASN A 187 -5.74 10.48 -3.75
CA ASN A 187 -6.43 10.61 -2.46
C ASN A 187 -5.89 11.75 -1.58
N ASN A 188 -5.05 12.63 -2.10
CA ASN A 188 -4.46 13.78 -1.40
C ASN A 188 -3.89 13.42 -0.02
N GLU A 189 -3.05 12.43 -0.01
CA GLU A 189 -2.52 11.76 1.17
C GLU A 189 -1.31 12.48 1.76
N CYS A 190 -1.29 12.65 3.08
CA CYS A 190 -0.15 13.20 3.81
C CYS A 190 0.24 12.27 4.96
N LEU A 191 1.53 11.92 5.05
CA LEU A 191 2.08 11.12 6.13
C LEU A 191 2.74 12.02 7.17
N ILE A 192 2.30 11.91 8.42
CA ILE A 192 2.83 12.64 9.57
C ILE A 192 3.35 11.61 10.56
N THR A 193 4.62 11.73 10.97
CA THR A 193 5.20 10.85 11.99
C THR A 193 5.34 11.56 13.32
N ILE A 194 4.84 10.93 14.36
CA ILE A 194 5.00 11.34 15.75
C ILE A 194 5.95 10.34 16.39
N ALA A 195 7.06 10.81 16.94
CA ALA A 195 8.02 9.99 17.66
C ALA A 195 8.09 10.41 19.13
N THR A 196 8.27 9.43 20.01
CA THR A 196 8.44 9.63 21.46
C THR A 196 9.78 9.10 21.94
N GLU A 197 10.34 9.76 22.95
CA GLU A 197 11.51 9.27 23.68
C GLU A 197 11.15 8.18 24.70
N LYS A 198 9.87 8.05 25.05
CA LYS A 198 9.38 7.05 26.00
C LYS A 198 9.39 5.66 25.38
N THR A 199 9.75 4.67 26.17
CA THR A 199 9.89 3.26 25.77
C THR A 199 8.92 2.31 26.48
N ASP A 200 8.00 2.86 27.26
CA ASP A 200 7.00 2.13 28.04
C ASP A 200 5.81 1.63 27.19
N THR A 201 5.66 2.17 25.99
CA THR A 201 4.57 1.83 25.08
C THR A 201 5.12 1.32 23.75
N ASP A 202 4.59 0.21 23.28
CA ASP A 202 4.98 -0.38 21.98
C ASP A 202 3.93 -0.04 20.90
N TYR A 203 4.24 0.91 20.05
CA TYR A 203 3.38 1.34 18.93
C TYR A 203 3.48 0.43 17.70
N SER A 204 4.40 -0.53 17.68
CA SER A 204 4.55 -1.47 16.56
C SER A 204 3.52 -2.60 16.56
N GLN A 205 2.79 -2.80 17.67
CA GLN A 205 1.79 -3.88 17.81
C GLN A 205 0.47 -3.50 17.19
N GLY A 206 -0.20 -4.47 16.55
CA GLY A 206 -1.50 -4.30 15.91
C GLY A 206 -1.50 -4.71 14.45
N ILE A 207 -2.44 -4.19 13.69
CA ILE A 207 -2.49 -4.27 12.22
C ILE A 207 -2.04 -2.93 11.63
N ALA A 208 -1.73 -2.88 10.33
CA ALA A 208 -1.20 -1.65 9.72
C ALA A 208 -2.09 -0.43 9.96
N ILE A 209 -3.39 -0.54 9.68
CA ILE A 209 -4.38 0.51 9.88
C ILE A 209 -5.51 -0.09 10.71
N GLY A 210 -5.52 0.18 12.01
CA GLY A 210 -6.44 -0.45 12.97
C GLY A 210 -7.70 0.33 13.24
N SER A 211 -7.68 1.64 13.02
CA SER A 211 -8.78 2.56 13.29
C SER A 211 -8.76 3.75 12.33
N VAL A 212 -9.85 4.48 12.28
CA VAL A 212 -10.03 5.70 11.51
C VAL A 212 -10.78 6.73 12.35
N LEU A 213 -10.42 8.00 12.20
CA LEU A 213 -11.11 9.15 12.76
C LEU A 213 -11.46 10.12 11.63
N HIS A 214 -12.73 10.35 11.37
CA HIS A 214 -13.17 11.41 10.46
C HIS A 214 -13.03 12.77 11.16
N THR A 215 -12.09 13.58 10.69
CA THR A 215 -11.77 14.88 11.27
C THR A 215 -12.76 15.96 10.84
N ASP A 216 -13.35 15.80 9.68
CA ASP A 216 -14.49 16.55 9.14
C ASP A 216 -15.22 15.73 8.06
N GLU A 217 -16.13 16.37 7.33
CA GLU A 217 -16.95 15.74 6.26
C GLU A 217 -16.09 15.21 5.08
N HIS A 218 -14.90 15.77 4.89
CA HIS A 218 -14.06 15.53 3.71
C HIS A 218 -12.68 15.01 4.06
N SER A 219 -12.40 14.76 5.32
CA SER A 219 -11.07 14.29 5.73
C SER A 219 -11.10 13.26 6.85
N HIS A 220 -10.11 12.41 6.85
CA HIS A 220 -9.93 11.43 7.91
C HIS A 220 -8.46 11.19 8.24
N LEU A 221 -8.23 10.66 9.43
CA LEU A 221 -6.93 10.37 9.99
C LEU A 221 -6.88 8.89 10.39
N GLU A 222 -5.82 8.20 9.98
CA GLU A 222 -5.59 6.78 10.27
C GLU A 222 -4.21 6.55 10.88
N PRO A 223 -4.06 5.71 11.93
CA PRO A 223 -2.76 5.28 12.40
C PRO A 223 -2.20 4.22 11.45
N VAL A 224 -0.99 4.45 10.93
CA VAL A 224 -0.27 3.48 10.11
C VAL A 224 0.89 2.90 10.91
N ARG A 225 0.97 1.57 10.97
CA ARG A 225 2.01 0.87 11.73
C ARG A 225 2.99 0.15 10.85
N TYR A 226 4.22 0.11 11.35
CA TYR A 226 5.26 -0.78 10.88
C TYR A 226 5.65 -1.73 12.01
N GLY A 227 5.89 -2.99 11.69
CA GLY A 227 6.31 -3.99 12.67
C GLY A 227 7.66 -3.67 13.30
N ALA A 228 7.93 -4.24 14.46
CA ALA A 228 9.21 -4.15 15.14
C ALA A 228 10.37 -4.46 14.18
N GLY A 229 11.47 -3.73 14.30
CA GLY A 229 12.62 -3.84 13.39
C GLY A 229 12.54 -3.02 12.10
N SER A 230 11.43 -2.32 11.83
CA SER A 230 11.26 -1.51 10.60
C SER A 230 11.96 -0.14 10.67
N GLY A 231 13.10 -0.04 11.36
CA GLY A 231 13.81 1.21 11.62
C GLY A 231 14.37 1.94 10.40
N ALA A 232 14.49 1.29 9.24
CA ALA A 232 14.95 1.92 8.00
C ALA A 232 14.04 3.09 7.56
N TRP A 233 12.77 3.04 7.86
CA TRP A 233 11.81 4.10 7.51
C TRP A 233 12.10 5.46 8.16
N ARG A 234 12.89 5.49 9.25
CA ARG A 234 13.29 6.75 9.90
C ARG A 234 14.00 7.74 8.97
N VAL A 235 14.70 7.26 7.95
CA VAL A 235 15.43 8.11 7.00
C VAL A 235 14.51 8.90 6.05
N ALA A 236 13.27 8.46 5.91
CA ALA A 236 12.25 9.14 5.09
C ALA A 236 11.54 10.29 5.84
N HIS A 237 11.89 10.55 7.10
CA HIS A 237 11.23 11.53 7.95
C HIS A 237 12.11 12.72 8.22
N ALA A 238 11.52 13.91 8.16
CA ALA A 238 12.14 15.17 8.49
C ALA A 238 11.20 16.00 9.39
N PRO A 239 11.73 16.91 10.21
CA PRO A 239 10.92 17.85 10.97
C PRO A 239 9.96 18.60 10.06
N MET A 240 8.69 18.71 10.45
CA MET A 240 7.70 19.47 9.69
C MET A 240 8.05 20.95 9.71
N ALA A 241 8.16 21.56 8.54
CA ALA A 241 8.47 22.97 8.39
C ALA A 241 7.66 23.61 7.26
N TYR A 242 7.02 24.73 7.57
CA TYR A 242 6.31 25.55 6.60
C TYR A 242 7.23 26.61 6.01
N GLY A 243 7.08 26.90 4.72
CA GLY A 243 7.83 27.94 4.05
C GLY A 243 7.38 28.16 2.63
N ALA A 244 7.58 29.39 2.11
CA ALA A 244 7.20 29.79 0.76
C ALA A 244 7.92 28.98 -0.34
N ASN A 245 9.11 28.49 -0.04
CA ASN A 245 9.89 27.67 -0.96
C ASN A 245 10.73 26.63 -0.22
N VAL A 246 11.37 25.71 -0.97
CA VAL A 246 12.17 24.60 -0.43
C VAL A 246 13.35 25.07 0.44
N TRP A 247 13.98 26.18 0.09
CA TRP A 247 15.15 26.68 0.81
C TRP A 247 14.79 27.23 2.19
N VAL A 248 13.67 27.94 2.28
CA VAL A 248 13.12 28.42 3.56
C VAL A 248 12.74 27.23 4.46
N ARG A 249 12.13 26.19 3.90
CA ARG A 249 11.78 24.96 4.64
C ARG A 249 13.04 24.26 5.14
N LEU A 250 14.04 24.08 4.27
CA LEU A 250 15.31 23.45 4.64
C LEU A 250 16.01 24.23 5.75
N GLY A 251 16.11 25.56 5.67
CA GLY A 251 16.67 26.40 6.72
C GLY A 251 15.97 26.22 8.07
N LYS A 252 14.61 26.11 8.06
CA LYS A 252 13.84 25.85 9.27
C LYS A 252 14.10 24.43 9.83
N VAL A 253 14.22 23.42 8.99
CA VAL A 253 14.58 22.05 9.41
C VAL A 253 15.94 22.02 10.07
N VAL A 254 16.95 22.63 9.44
CA VAL A 254 18.31 22.72 9.99
C VAL A 254 18.28 23.46 11.33
N ARG A 255 17.57 24.60 11.41
CA ARG A 255 17.42 25.34 12.66
C ARG A 255 16.77 24.49 13.76
N GLN A 256 15.75 23.71 13.47
CA GLN A 256 15.11 22.82 14.45
C GLN A 256 16.09 21.75 14.94
N TRP A 257 16.88 21.14 14.05
CA TRP A 257 17.91 20.18 14.45
C TRP A 257 18.95 20.79 15.39
N LEU A 258 19.43 21.99 15.07
CA LEU A 258 20.40 22.69 15.89
C LEU A 258 19.81 23.16 17.25
N SER A 259 18.51 23.48 17.28
CA SER A 259 17.83 23.90 18.53
C SER A 259 17.57 22.72 19.48
N HIS A 260 17.38 21.51 18.99
CA HIS A 260 17.05 20.34 19.80
C HIS A 260 17.89 19.10 19.44
N PRO A 261 19.24 19.20 19.44
CA PRO A 261 20.11 18.15 18.89
C PRO A 261 19.97 16.82 19.64
N LYS A 262 19.85 16.85 20.97
CA LYS A 262 19.68 15.64 21.80
C LYS A 262 18.44 14.85 21.39
N LYS A 263 17.29 15.54 21.22
CA LYS A 263 16.03 14.92 20.82
C LYS A 263 16.12 14.23 19.46
N TYR A 264 16.69 14.91 18.47
CA TYR A 264 16.81 14.34 17.13
C TYR A 264 17.82 13.18 17.09
N LEU A 265 18.90 13.25 17.85
CA LEU A 265 19.84 12.14 18.00
C LEU A 265 19.17 10.93 18.67
N GLN A 266 18.41 11.13 19.73
CA GLN A 266 17.68 10.02 20.39
C GLN A 266 16.72 9.32 19.43
N ILE A 267 15.94 10.07 18.65
CA ILE A 267 15.02 9.52 17.65
C ILE A 267 15.79 8.82 16.51
N ALA A 268 16.86 9.44 16.00
CA ALA A 268 17.68 8.90 14.91
C ALA A 268 18.38 7.59 15.32
N PHE A 269 18.80 7.48 16.56
CA PHE A 269 19.48 6.31 17.12
C PHE A 269 18.58 5.43 17.99
N ALA A 270 17.25 5.61 17.93
CA ALA A 270 16.31 4.75 18.63
C ALA A 270 16.58 3.28 18.29
N LYS A 271 16.67 2.42 19.32
CA LYS A 271 16.96 0.99 19.15
C LYS A 271 15.93 0.30 18.25
N ASP A 272 14.66 0.63 18.42
CA ASP A 272 13.58 0.19 17.55
C ASP A 272 12.63 1.38 17.30
N TRP A 273 12.83 2.04 16.17
CA TRP A 273 12.07 3.22 15.79
C TRP A 273 10.56 2.93 15.67
N ALA A 274 10.19 1.74 15.18
CA ALA A 274 8.79 1.37 14.99
C ALA A 274 8.03 1.28 16.33
N LYS A 275 8.70 0.90 17.41
CA LYS A 275 8.09 0.86 18.74
C LYS A 275 7.86 2.24 19.35
N GLN A 276 8.67 3.22 18.97
CA GLN A 276 8.67 4.57 19.51
C GLN A 276 8.04 5.61 18.58
N SER A 277 7.41 5.17 17.50
CA SER A 277 6.80 6.07 16.52
C SER A 277 5.40 5.62 16.11
N GLN A 278 4.56 6.61 15.85
CA GLN A 278 3.26 6.44 15.24
C GLN A 278 3.21 7.25 13.96
N VAL A 279 3.03 6.59 12.84
CA VAL A 279 2.76 7.27 11.56
C VAL A 279 1.26 7.49 11.47
N MET A 280 0.87 8.70 11.12
CA MET A 280 -0.51 9.08 10.88
C MET A 280 -0.67 9.38 9.39
N LEU A 281 -1.69 8.82 8.82
CA LEU A 281 -2.11 9.04 7.44
C LEU A 281 -3.30 9.98 7.46
N PHE A 282 -3.14 11.16 6.88
CA PHE A 282 -4.22 12.12 6.70
C PHE A 282 -4.64 12.13 5.24
N MET A 283 -5.91 11.93 4.96
CA MET A 283 -6.49 11.94 3.63
C MET A 283 -7.62 12.95 3.53
N GLN A 284 -7.73 13.59 2.35
CA GLN A 284 -8.85 14.48 1.98
C GLN A 284 -9.51 13.96 0.69
N HIS A 285 -10.82 14.01 0.60
CA HIS A 285 -11.63 13.61 -0.56
C HIS A 285 -12.71 14.63 -0.91
#